data_097dc14b82df61675eca7d8a106ef922
#
_entry.id   097dc14b82df61675eca7d8a106ef922
#
_cell.length_a   1.000
_cell.length_b   1.000
_cell.length_c   1.000
_cell.angle_alpha   90.00
_cell.angle_beta   90.00
_cell.angle_gamma   90.00
#
_symmetry.space_group_name_H-M   'P 1'
#
loop_
_entity.id
_entity.type
_entity.pdbx_description
1 polymer ?
#
loop_
_entity_poly.entity_id
_entity_poly.type
_entity_poly.pdbx_seq_one_letter_code
_entity_poly.pdbx_strand_id
1 'polypeptide(L)'
;FEGISAWMLTGAYSLPSPTITGSIDRDVALIDKVIGVKCAVSDHRSSAPDTSALANMAAQSRVGGLLGRKPGISVFHMGDSPRMLEPLYQILDCCDVPITKLLPTHVNRAEPLFQAALEYARKGGYIDITSSIDEPVDPATAIATALRQNVPLSRITLSSDGNGSQPEFDELGNLTGIGVAGFESLAETVRQLVKIHAIPLEQALCPLTRTVAEFLALEHKGRLAVGCDADILVLNDALEVHHLWAKGKAVVREQKACVKGTFE
;
A
#
# COMPACT_ATOMS: atom_id res chain seq x y z
N PHE A 1 -15.67 -7.53 -10.93
CA PHE A 1 -14.69 -6.44 -10.78
C PHE A 1 -14.37 -5.85 -12.17
N GLU A 2 -14.93 -4.82 -12.57
CA GLU A 2 -14.83 -3.97 -13.78
C GLU A 2 -13.64 -4.28 -14.74
N GLY A 3 -13.23 -5.56 -14.83
CA GLY A 3 -12.18 -6.05 -15.72
C GLY A 3 -10.74 -5.88 -15.24
N ILE A 4 -10.49 -5.34 -14.03
CA ILE A 4 -9.16 -5.18 -13.47
C ILE A 4 -8.70 -6.38 -12.63
N SER A 5 -7.39 -6.54 -12.46
CA SER A 5 -6.83 -7.57 -11.57
C SER A 5 -6.89 -7.11 -10.12
N ALA A 6 -7.21 -8.04 -9.19
CA ALA A 6 -7.24 -7.76 -7.76
C ALA A 6 -6.57 -8.87 -6.95
N TRP A 7 -5.99 -8.50 -5.82
CA TRP A 7 -5.44 -9.38 -4.78
C TRP A 7 -5.96 -8.95 -3.43
N MET A 8 -5.83 -9.81 -2.43
CA MET A 8 -6.35 -9.61 -1.08
C MET A 8 -5.26 -9.84 -0.04
N LEU A 9 -5.44 -9.21 1.10
CA LEU A 9 -4.78 -9.55 2.35
C LEU A 9 -5.83 -10.16 3.28
N THR A 10 -5.48 -11.26 3.97
CA THR A 10 -6.31 -11.77 5.07
C THR A 10 -6.09 -10.95 6.33
N GLY A 11 -6.92 -11.13 7.34
CA GLY A 11 -6.84 -10.40 8.60
C GLY A 11 -7.78 -9.21 8.68
N ALA A 12 -7.61 -8.42 9.72
CA ALA A 12 -8.35 -7.18 9.99
C ALA A 12 -7.49 -6.24 10.84
N TYR A 13 -8.11 -5.23 11.45
CA TYR A 13 -7.39 -4.29 12.34
C TYR A 13 -6.87 -4.96 13.62
N SER A 14 -7.58 -5.97 14.16
CA SER A 14 -7.26 -6.60 15.43
C SER A 14 -6.49 -7.91 15.28
N LEU A 15 -5.78 -8.31 16.33
CA LEU A 15 -5.23 -9.65 16.51
C LEU A 15 -5.95 -10.34 17.69
N PRO A 16 -6.15 -11.68 17.63
CA PRO A 16 -5.81 -12.57 16.51
C PRO A 16 -6.58 -12.23 15.24
N SER A 17 -5.91 -12.37 14.09
CA SER A 17 -6.53 -12.06 12.79
C SER A 17 -7.71 -12.98 12.49
N PRO A 18 -8.87 -12.44 12.06
CA PRO A 18 -9.91 -13.27 11.46
C PRO A 18 -9.38 -13.85 10.13
N THR A 19 -9.67 -15.13 9.91
CA THR A 19 -9.19 -15.89 8.75
C THR A 19 -10.34 -16.65 8.10
N ILE A 20 -10.18 -16.99 6.84
CA ILE A 20 -11.19 -17.71 6.07
C ILE A 20 -11.08 -19.23 6.30
N THR A 21 -9.85 -19.75 6.37
CA THR A 21 -9.56 -21.18 6.47
C THR A 21 -9.14 -21.64 7.86
N GLY A 22 -9.11 -20.74 8.84
CA GLY A 22 -8.75 -21.01 10.23
C GLY A 22 -7.33 -20.63 10.63
N SER A 23 -6.44 -20.26 9.70
CA SER A 23 -5.13 -19.70 9.99
C SER A 23 -4.60 -18.85 8.85
N ILE A 24 -3.67 -17.92 9.14
CA ILE A 24 -3.10 -16.99 8.17
C ILE A 24 -2.29 -17.74 7.10
N ASP A 25 -1.47 -18.68 7.50
CA ASP A 25 -0.64 -19.48 6.59
C ASP A 25 -1.50 -20.29 5.60
N ARG A 26 -2.64 -20.84 6.06
CA ARG A 26 -3.57 -21.56 5.18
C ARG A 26 -4.31 -20.61 4.24
N ASP A 27 -4.76 -19.45 4.69
CA ASP A 27 -5.39 -18.46 3.82
C ASP A 27 -4.43 -18.05 2.70
N VAL A 28 -3.18 -17.71 3.05
CA VAL A 28 -2.16 -17.31 2.09
C VAL A 28 -1.78 -18.47 1.17
N ALA A 29 -1.63 -19.69 1.68
CA ALA A 29 -1.21 -20.84 0.87
C ALA A 29 -2.30 -21.31 -0.10
N LEU A 30 -3.56 -21.38 0.37
CA LEU A 30 -4.64 -22.11 -0.32
C LEU A 30 -5.57 -21.20 -1.15
N ILE A 31 -5.76 -19.94 -0.77
CA ILE A 31 -6.65 -19.03 -1.47
C ILE A 31 -5.85 -18.24 -2.51
N ASP A 32 -6.09 -18.48 -3.79
CA ASP A 32 -5.31 -17.95 -4.91
C ASP A 32 -5.05 -16.43 -4.82
N LYS A 33 -6.08 -15.65 -4.45
CA LYS A 33 -6.00 -14.19 -4.37
C LYS A 33 -5.40 -13.64 -3.10
N VAL A 34 -5.25 -14.43 -2.04
CA VAL A 34 -4.65 -13.99 -0.79
C VAL A 34 -3.13 -14.08 -0.88
N ILE A 35 -2.47 -12.94 -0.74
CA ILE A 35 -1.00 -12.80 -0.94
C ILE A 35 -0.25 -12.40 0.33
N GLY A 36 -0.96 -12.17 1.43
CA GLY A 36 -0.39 -11.74 2.69
C GLY A 36 -1.46 -11.45 3.73
N VAL A 37 -1.09 -10.74 4.79
CA VAL A 37 -1.94 -10.39 5.92
C VAL A 37 -1.85 -8.89 6.24
N LYS A 38 -2.91 -8.30 6.79
CA LYS A 38 -2.93 -6.91 7.30
C LYS A 38 -3.42 -6.88 8.75
N CYS A 39 -2.81 -6.04 9.58
CA CYS A 39 -3.33 -5.66 10.91
C CYS A 39 -3.02 -4.19 11.22
N ALA A 40 -3.62 -3.66 12.30
CA ALA A 40 -3.24 -2.35 12.86
C ALA A 40 -2.29 -2.54 14.04
N VAL A 41 -1.16 -1.81 14.01
CA VAL A 41 -0.19 -1.75 15.09
C VAL A 41 -0.58 -0.69 16.11
N SER A 42 -0.94 0.49 15.60
CA SER A 42 -1.32 1.63 16.41
C SER A 42 -2.40 2.41 15.65
N ASP A 43 -3.49 2.71 16.27
CA ASP A 43 -4.64 3.47 15.76
C ASP A 43 -5.78 3.23 16.75
N HIS A 44 -6.83 4.07 16.74
CA HIS A 44 -8.03 3.89 17.56
C HIS A 44 -8.77 2.55 17.30
N ARG A 45 -8.48 1.89 16.17
CA ARG A 45 -9.03 0.58 15.79
C ARG A 45 -8.10 -0.59 16.13
N SER A 46 -6.88 -0.31 16.60
CA SER A 46 -5.92 -1.35 16.95
C SER A 46 -6.31 -2.07 18.23
N SER A 47 -6.07 -3.38 18.30
CA SER A 47 -6.17 -4.17 19.53
C SER A 47 -4.93 -4.03 20.41
N ALA A 48 -4.03 -3.08 20.13
CA ALA A 48 -2.75 -2.89 20.81
C ALA A 48 -1.93 -4.20 20.92
N PRO A 49 -1.65 -4.89 19.80
CA PRO A 49 -0.97 -6.17 19.81
C PRO A 49 0.45 -6.04 20.35
N ASP A 50 0.90 -7.04 21.10
CA ASP A 50 2.29 -7.14 21.51
C ASP A 50 3.20 -7.62 20.37
N THR A 51 4.51 -7.51 20.58
CA THR A 51 5.52 -7.90 19.58
C THR A 51 5.41 -9.37 19.19
N SER A 52 5.09 -10.25 20.15
CA SER A 52 4.97 -11.69 19.91
C SER A 52 3.82 -12.01 18.98
N ALA A 53 2.66 -11.37 19.18
CA ALA A 53 1.51 -11.52 18.31
C ALA A 53 1.78 -11.02 16.88
N LEU A 54 2.45 -9.87 16.75
CA LEU A 54 2.86 -9.30 15.44
C LEU A 54 3.87 -10.20 14.72
N ALA A 55 4.87 -10.70 15.44
CA ALA A 55 5.89 -11.60 14.89
C ALA A 55 5.28 -12.94 14.44
N ASN A 56 4.38 -13.51 15.24
CA ASN A 56 3.65 -14.74 14.89
C ASN A 56 2.82 -14.54 13.62
N MET A 57 2.07 -13.44 13.52
CA MET A 57 1.29 -13.08 12.33
C MET A 57 2.20 -12.98 11.08
N ALA A 58 3.32 -12.28 11.19
CA ALA A 58 4.26 -12.10 10.08
C ALA A 58 4.91 -13.44 9.66
N ALA A 59 5.29 -14.27 10.63
CA ALA A 59 5.84 -15.60 10.37
C ALA A 59 4.85 -16.52 9.66
N GLN A 60 3.59 -16.56 10.09
CA GLN A 60 2.53 -17.34 9.42
C GLN A 60 2.33 -16.86 7.98
N SER A 61 2.26 -15.55 7.74
CA SER A 61 2.14 -14.99 6.38
C SER A 61 3.29 -15.44 5.49
N ARG A 62 4.53 -15.36 6.00
CA ARG A 62 5.72 -15.82 5.28
C ARG A 62 5.66 -17.31 4.96
N VAL A 63 5.31 -18.15 5.91
CA VAL A 63 5.18 -19.61 5.71
C VAL A 63 4.12 -19.92 4.66
N GLY A 64 2.95 -19.31 4.75
CA GLY A 64 1.91 -19.44 3.73
C GLY A 64 2.37 -19.02 2.34
N GLY A 65 3.16 -17.94 2.27
CA GLY A 65 3.76 -17.47 1.03
C GLY A 65 4.75 -18.47 0.43
N LEU A 66 5.60 -19.06 1.24
CA LEU A 66 6.55 -20.10 0.80
C LEU A 66 5.83 -21.34 0.26
N LEU A 67 4.79 -21.80 0.96
CA LEU A 67 3.99 -22.97 0.55
C LEU A 67 3.16 -22.69 -0.71
N GLY A 68 2.57 -21.50 -0.81
CA GLY A 68 1.71 -21.09 -1.92
C GLY A 68 2.44 -20.46 -3.11
N ARG A 69 3.78 -20.32 -3.06
CA ARG A 69 4.59 -19.58 -4.05
C ARG A 69 4.08 -18.15 -4.25
N LYS A 70 3.79 -17.47 -3.15
CA LYS A 70 3.27 -16.11 -3.09
C LYS A 70 4.19 -15.21 -2.27
N PRO A 71 4.02 -13.87 -2.30
CA PRO A 71 4.89 -12.97 -1.56
C PRO A 71 4.88 -13.19 -0.04
N GLY A 72 3.76 -13.58 0.57
CA GLY A 72 3.65 -13.79 2.01
C GLY A 72 4.03 -12.56 2.80
N ILE A 73 3.47 -11.41 2.44
CA ILE A 73 3.76 -10.10 3.03
C ILE A 73 2.89 -9.82 4.24
N SER A 74 3.36 -8.90 5.08
CA SER A 74 2.59 -8.38 6.22
C SER A 74 2.49 -6.86 6.10
N VAL A 75 1.27 -6.34 6.02
CA VAL A 75 0.98 -4.91 5.95
C VAL A 75 0.52 -4.42 7.31
N PHE A 76 1.17 -3.37 7.81
CA PHE A 76 0.95 -2.82 9.14
C PHE A 76 0.35 -1.42 9.01
N HIS A 77 -0.92 -1.28 9.43
CA HIS A 77 -1.55 0.03 9.55
C HIS A 77 -0.92 0.77 10.72
N MET A 78 -0.23 1.85 10.42
CA MET A 78 0.43 2.70 11.40
C MET A 78 -0.47 3.88 11.78
N GLY A 79 -0.57 4.15 13.07
CA GLY A 79 -1.15 5.36 13.61
C GLY A 79 -0.07 6.35 14.04
N ASP A 80 -0.43 7.31 14.86
CA ASP A 80 0.41 8.40 15.40
C ASP A 80 1.09 8.06 16.74
N SER A 81 1.19 6.77 17.06
CA SER A 81 1.83 6.32 18.30
C SER A 81 3.28 6.80 18.42
N PRO A 82 3.71 7.26 19.61
CA PRO A 82 5.09 7.68 19.83
C PRO A 82 6.13 6.56 19.64
N ARG A 83 5.68 5.30 19.59
CA ARG A 83 6.55 4.15 19.27
C ARG A 83 6.92 4.06 17.80
N MET A 84 6.22 4.77 16.91
CA MET A 84 6.48 4.79 15.47
C MET A 84 6.71 3.39 14.90
N LEU A 85 7.89 3.11 14.30
CA LEU A 85 8.24 1.81 13.70
C LEU A 85 8.99 0.85 14.66
N GLU A 86 9.13 1.19 15.94
CA GLU A 86 9.76 0.30 16.93
C GLU A 86 9.16 -1.12 16.92
N PRO A 87 7.82 -1.32 16.86
CA PRO A 87 7.25 -2.66 16.82
C PRO A 87 7.72 -3.50 15.64
N LEU A 88 7.98 -2.88 14.48
CA LEU A 88 8.48 -3.58 13.30
C LEU A 88 9.95 -4.01 13.49
N TYR A 89 10.78 -3.17 14.08
CA TYR A 89 12.15 -3.55 14.42
C TYR A 89 12.18 -4.69 15.44
N GLN A 90 11.31 -4.67 16.44
CA GLN A 90 11.19 -5.76 17.41
C GLN A 90 10.78 -7.09 16.75
N ILE A 91 9.94 -7.07 15.69
CA ILE A 91 9.66 -8.28 14.89
C ILE A 91 10.95 -8.80 14.26
N LEU A 92 11.76 -7.92 13.66
CA LEU A 92 13.02 -8.31 13.01
C LEU A 92 14.04 -8.89 13.98
N ASP A 93 14.03 -8.43 15.24
CA ASP A 93 14.93 -8.90 16.27
C ASP A 93 14.53 -10.29 16.84
N CYS A 94 13.24 -10.65 16.78
CA CYS A 94 12.73 -11.87 17.44
C CYS A 94 12.31 -12.98 16.47
N CYS A 95 12.32 -12.78 15.15
CA CYS A 95 11.99 -13.83 14.19
C CYS A 95 12.70 -13.63 12.83
N ASP A 96 12.76 -14.72 12.05
CA ASP A 96 13.47 -14.76 10.76
C ASP A 96 12.71 -14.15 9.58
N VAL A 97 11.75 -13.25 9.82
CA VAL A 97 11.01 -12.58 8.74
C VAL A 97 11.88 -11.47 8.16
N PRO A 98 12.18 -11.49 6.84
CA PRO A 98 12.99 -10.43 6.25
C PRO A 98 12.27 -9.06 6.28
N ILE A 99 13.03 -7.99 6.46
CA ILE A 99 12.52 -6.62 6.44
C ILE A 99 11.68 -6.31 5.17
N THR A 100 12.03 -6.93 4.05
CA THR A 100 11.34 -6.77 2.76
C THR A 100 9.95 -7.41 2.73
N LYS A 101 9.53 -8.13 3.76
CA LYS A 101 8.18 -8.71 3.89
C LYS A 101 7.25 -7.90 4.78
N LEU A 102 7.76 -6.86 5.43
CA LEU A 102 7.01 -6.00 6.35
C LEU A 102 6.79 -4.63 5.69
N LEU A 103 5.54 -4.21 5.54
CA LEU A 103 5.17 -2.94 4.94
C LEU A 103 4.40 -2.08 5.93
N PRO A 104 5.00 -1.08 6.57
CA PRO A 104 4.25 -0.03 7.25
C PRO A 104 3.52 0.83 6.23
N THR A 105 2.19 0.96 6.37
CA THR A 105 1.36 1.85 5.54
C THR A 105 0.91 3.07 6.34
N HIS A 106 0.50 4.13 5.64
CA HIS A 106 0.11 5.43 6.20
C HIS A 106 1.27 6.16 6.89
N VAL A 107 2.49 5.98 6.39
CA VAL A 107 3.68 6.54 7.05
C VAL A 107 3.75 8.07 6.99
N ASN A 108 3.00 8.71 6.09
CA ASN A 108 2.89 10.16 6.00
C ASN A 108 1.84 10.78 6.96
N ARG A 109 1.20 9.97 7.81
CA ARG A 109 0.18 10.42 8.77
C ARG A 109 0.73 11.32 9.89
N ALA A 110 2.00 11.17 10.24
CA ALA A 110 2.67 12.00 11.23
C ALA A 110 4.13 12.24 10.83
N GLU A 111 4.61 13.46 11.01
CA GLU A 111 5.99 13.81 10.63
C GLU A 111 7.05 12.93 11.30
N PRO A 112 7.02 12.64 12.63
CA PRO A 112 7.97 11.74 13.25
C PRO A 112 7.93 10.32 12.69
N LEU A 113 6.73 9.80 12.37
CA LEU A 113 6.55 8.49 11.74
C LEU A 113 7.16 8.47 10.34
N PHE A 114 6.95 9.54 9.56
CA PHE A 114 7.51 9.66 8.22
C PHE A 114 9.05 9.67 8.26
N GLN A 115 9.67 10.42 9.17
CA GLN A 115 11.12 10.42 9.32
C GLN A 115 11.66 9.03 9.72
N ALA A 116 10.99 8.34 10.65
CA ALA A 116 11.33 6.96 11.01
C ALA A 116 11.19 5.99 9.82
N ALA A 117 10.18 6.21 8.95
CA ALA A 117 9.96 5.40 7.76
C ALA A 117 11.07 5.60 6.71
N LEU A 118 11.59 6.80 6.55
CA LEU A 118 12.74 7.05 5.67
C LEU A 118 13.97 6.25 6.11
N GLU A 119 14.25 6.18 7.41
CA GLU A 119 15.34 5.36 7.97
C GLU A 119 15.08 3.85 7.74
N TYR A 120 13.83 3.41 7.91
CA TYR A 120 13.43 2.03 7.64
C TYR A 120 13.66 1.65 6.17
N ALA A 121 13.31 2.54 5.25
CA ALA A 121 13.52 2.34 3.82
C ALA A 121 15.02 2.29 3.44
N ARG A 122 15.87 3.14 4.08
CA ARG A 122 17.34 3.07 3.89
C ARG A 122 17.94 1.75 4.34
N LYS A 123 17.34 1.10 5.34
CA LYS A 123 17.73 -0.25 5.80
C LYS A 123 17.22 -1.38 4.89
N GLY A 124 16.54 -1.04 3.79
CA GLY A 124 16.05 -1.97 2.80
C GLY A 124 14.59 -2.39 2.95
N GLY A 125 13.86 -1.85 3.92
CA GLY A 125 12.42 -2.03 4.06
C GLY A 125 11.63 -1.32 2.96
N TYR A 126 10.37 -1.72 2.78
CA TYR A 126 9.42 -0.97 1.97
C TYR A 126 8.58 -0.07 2.88
N ILE A 127 8.17 1.08 2.39
CA ILE A 127 7.25 2.00 3.07
C ILE A 127 6.10 2.36 2.13
N ASP A 128 4.91 2.57 2.69
CA ASP A 128 3.74 2.94 1.91
C ASP A 128 3.22 4.31 2.33
N ILE A 129 3.23 5.23 1.38
CA ILE A 129 2.66 6.57 1.50
C ILE A 129 1.21 6.51 1.04
N THR A 130 0.31 7.16 1.76
CA THR A 130 -1.12 7.15 1.44
C THR A 130 -1.52 8.47 0.81
N SER A 131 -2.03 8.40 -0.42
CA SER A 131 -2.37 9.58 -1.22
C SER A 131 -3.62 10.34 -0.76
N SER A 132 -4.46 9.72 0.07
CA SER A 132 -5.64 10.37 0.65
C SER A 132 -5.36 11.06 2.00
N ILE A 133 -4.11 11.09 2.45
CA ILE A 133 -3.66 11.77 3.67
C ILE A 133 -2.84 12.98 3.25
N ASP A 134 -3.43 14.17 3.34
CA ASP A 134 -2.78 15.42 2.89
C ASP A 134 -1.98 16.10 4.01
N GLU A 135 -2.33 15.87 5.27
CA GLU A 135 -1.67 16.46 6.44
C GLU A 135 -1.31 15.39 7.49
N PRO A 136 -0.23 15.60 8.23
CA PRO A 136 0.72 16.71 8.19
C PRO A 136 1.74 16.63 7.05
N VAL A 137 1.85 15.48 6.35
CA VAL A 137 2.82 15.31 5.26
C VAL A 137 2.08 14.95 3.97
N ASP A 138 1.94 15.93 3.09
CA ASP A 138 1.38 15.75 1.75
C ASP A 138 2.12 14.65 0.97
N PRO A 139 1.42 13.74 0.28
CA PRO A 139 2.04 12.55 -0.35
C PRO A 139 3.06 12.89 -1.43
N ALA A 140 2.84 13.93 -2.23
CA ALA A 140 3.81 14.33 -3.26
C ALA A 140 5.07 14.93 -2.61
N THR A 141 4.90 15.76 -1.57
CA THR A 141 5.99 16.29 -0.76
C THR A 141 6.76 15.18 -0.05
N ALA A 142 6.07 14.17 0.47
CA ALA A 142 6.69 13.00 1.10
C ALA A 142 7.61 12.26 0.12
N ILE A 143 7.13 11.92 -1.07
CA ILE A 143 7.94 11.24 -2.10
C ILE A 143 9.12 12.12 -2.54
N ALA A 144 8.89 13.40 -2.80
CA ALA A 144 9.94 14.33 -3.18
C ALA A 144 11.01 14.49 -2.08
N THR A 145 10.59 14.52 -0.81
CA THR A 145 11.49 14.57 0.34
C THR A 145 12.30 13.29 0.48
N ALA A 146 11.67 12.13 0.33
CA ALA A 146 12.34 10.84 0.35
C ALA A 146 13.47 10.78 -0.71
N LEU A 147 13.17 11.23 -1.94
CA LEU A 147 14.18 11.30 -3.01
C LEU A 147 15.34 12.24 -2.67
N ARG A 148 15.05 13.46 -2.18
CA ARG A 148 16.09 14.39 -1.73
C ARG A 148 16.96 13.82 -0.61
N GLN A 149 16.41 12.96 0.22
CA GLN A 149 17.09 12.26 1.29
C GLN A 149 17.71 10.92 0.86
N ASN A 150 17.84 10.67 -0.46
CA ASN A 150 18.44 9.47 -1.05
C ASN A 150 17.75 8.16 -0.66
N VAL A 151 16.44 8.17 -0.40
CA VAL A 151 15.63 6.96 -0.29
C VAL A 151 15.27 6.50 -1.70
N PRO A 152 15.58 5.26 -2.10
CA PRO A 152 15.33 4.80 -3.47
C PRO A 152 13.82 4.60 -3.71
N LEU A 153 13.32 5.05 -4.87
CA LEU A 153 11.92 4.84 -5.28
C LEU A 153 11.50 3.36 -5.26
N SER A 154 12.45 2.45 -5.47
CA SER A 154 12.21 1.01 -5.36
C SER A 154 11.86 0.52 -3.95
N ARG A 155 11.78 1.41 -2.97
CA ARG A 155 11.38 1.12 -1.58
C ARG A 155 10.13 1.89 -1.15
N ILE A 156 9.54 2.67 -2.05
CA ILE A 156 8.37 3.51 -1.76
C ILE A 156 7.19 3.00 -2.60
N THR A 157 6.10 2.65 -1.95
CA THR A 157 4.81 2.43 -2.59
C THR A 157 3.88 3.60 -2.29
N LEU A 158 2.89 3.81 -3.16
CA LEU A 158 1.84 4.79 -2.99
C LEU A 158 0.49 4.09 -3.10
N SER A 159 -0.36 4.23 -2.09
CA SER A 159 -1.72 3.68 -2.06
C SER A 159 -2.76 4.77 -1.81
N SER A 160 -4.01 4.53 -2.20
CA SER A 160 -5.10 5.50 -1.98
C SER A 160 -5.80 5.33 -0.65
N ASP A 161 -5.71 4.18 -0.02
CA ASP A 161 -6.66 3.75 1.03
C ASP A 161 -8.13 3.86 0.57
N GLY A 162 -8.36 3.71 -0.74
CA GLY A 162 -9.66 3.88 -1.38
C GLY A 162 -10.74 3.00 -0.75
N ASN A 163 -11.94 3.55 -0.55
CA ASN A 163 -13.02 2.99 0.25
C ASN A 163 -12.69 2.82 1.75
N GLY A 164 -11.52 3.27 2.20
CA GLY A 164 -11.19 3.34 3.61
C GLY A 164 -12.01 4.43 4.31
N SER A 165 -12.43 4.17 5.55
CA SER A 165 -13.10 5.16 6.37
C SER A 165 -12.14 6.27 6.80
N GLN A 166 -12.57 7.52 6.64
CA GLN A 166 -11.88 8.72 7.11
C GLN A 166 -12.68 9.32 8.26
N PRO A 167 -12.41 8.93 9.52
CA PRO A 167 -13.13 9.48 10.65
C PRO A 167 -12.75 10.94 10.89
N GLU A 168 -13.74 11.76 11.15
CA GLU A 168 -13.59 13.16 11.54
C GLU A 168 -13.82 13.27 13.05
N PHE A 169 -12.94 13.98 13.74
CA PHE A 169 -13.02 14.18 15.19
C PHE A 169 -13.08 15.66 15.53
N ASP A 170 -13.79 16.00 16.64
CA ASP A 170 -13.73 17.33 17.23
C ASP A 170 -12.44 17.52 18.06
N GLU A 171 -12.28 18.73 18.60
CA GLU A 171 -11.13 19.10 19.44
C GLU A 171 -11.03 18.25 20.75
N LEU A 172 -12.11 17.58 21.13
CA LEU A 172 -12.18 16.71 22.31
C LEU A 172 -11.96 15.23 21.96
N GLY A 173 -11.74 14.91 20.66
CA GLY A 173 -11.56 13.54 20.18
C GLY A 173 -12.88 12.76 20.00
N ASN A 174 -14.04 13.41 20.00
CA ASN A 174 -15.30 12.74 19.69
C ASN A 174 -15.50 12.63 18.18
N LEU A 175 -16.01 11.49 17.72
CA LEU A 175 -16.34 11.27 16.32
C LEU A 175 -17.49 12.17 15.88
N THR A 176 -17.26 13.03 14.90
CA THR A 176 -18.24 13.96 14.33
C THR A 176 -18.75 13.54 12.96
N GLY A 177 -17.97 12.77 12.22
CA GLY A 177 -18.32 12.29 10.88
C GLY A 177 -17.45 11.14 10.40
N ILE A 178 -17.86 10.53 9.29
CA ILE A 178 -17.07 9.52 8.61
C ILE A 178 -17.13 9.82 7.12
N GLY A 179 -16.00 10.23 6.55
CA GLY A 179 -15.76 10.29 5.11
C GLY A 179 -15.33 8.95 4.55
N VAL A 180 -15.20 8.89 3.24
CA VAL A 180 -14.69 7.73 2.50
C VAL A 180 -13.60 8.19 1.53
N ALA A 181 -12.43 7.57 1.59
CA ALA A 181 -11.34 7.88 0.70
C ALA A 181 -11.67 7.50 -0.75
N GLY A 182 -11.37 8.40 -1.69
CA GLY A 182 -11.46 8.16 -3.13
C GLY A 182 -10.18 7.55 -3.72
N PHE A 183 -10.19 7.33 -5.03
CA PHE A 183 -9.02 6.83 -5.77
C PHE A 183 -8.32 7.94 -6.57
N GLU A 184 -8.95 9.09 -6.73
CA GLU A 184 -8.49 10.23 -7.54
C GLU A 184 -7.19 10.83 -7.02
N SER A 185 -6.96 10.73 -5.71
CA SER A 185 -5.76 11.20 -5.02
C SER A 185 -4.46 10.59 -5.58
N LEU A 186 -4.49 9.36 -6.11
CA LEU A 186 -3.33 8.74 -6.77
C LEU A 186 -2.88 9.53 -7.99
N ALA A 187 -3.82 9.86 -8.88
CA ALA A 187 -3.51 10.62 -10.09
C ALA A 187 -3.11 12.06 -9.75
N GLU A 188 -3.73 12.65 -8.74
CA GLU A 188 -3.37 13.99 -8.25
C GLU A 188 -1.96 14.03 -7.71
N THR A 189 -1.57 13.06 -6.89
CA THR A 189 -0.19 12.94 -6.38
C THR A 189 0.84 12.87 -7.52
N VAL A 190 0.56 12.08 -8.57
CA VAL A 190 1.44 12.01 -9.76
C VAL A 190 1.53 13.37 -10.45
N ARG A 191 0.41 14.09 -10.64
CA ARG A 191 0.42 15.43 -11.24
C ARG A 191 1.27 16.41 -10.43
N GLN A 192 1.15 16.39 -9.10
CA GLN A 192 1.93 17.26 -8.21
C GLN A 192 3.42 16.91 -8.25
N LEU A 193 3.78 15.62 -8.25
CA LEU A 193 5.17 15.17 -8.39
C LEU A 193 5.80 15.73 -9.67
N VAL A 194 5.08 15.67 -10.78
CA VAL A 194 5.60 16.15 -12.07
C VAL A 194 5.59 17.68 -12.17
N LYS A 195 4.45 18.33 -11.87
CA LYS A 195 4.24 19.76 -12.14
C LYS A 195 4.81 20.67 -11.05
N ILE A 196 4.81 20.25 -9.79
CA ILE A 196 5.27 21.06 -8.66
C ILE A 196 6.69 20.68 -8.27
N HIS A 197 6.97 19.37 -8.15
CA HIS A 197 8.28 18.90 -7.70
C HIS A 197 9.26 18.61 -8.84
N ALA A 198 8.85 18.80 -10.11
CA ALA A 198 9.66 18.58 -11.32
C ALA A 198 10.29 17.17 -11.39
N ILE A 199 9.62 16.16 -10.82
CA ILE A 199 10.06 14.77 -10.92
C ILE A 199 9.64 14.21 -12.28
N PRO A 200 10.53 13.56 -13.06
CA PRO A 200 10.17 12.94 -14.32
C PRO A 200 9.00 11.97 -14.17
N LEU A 201 8.08 11.97 -15.15
CA LEU A 201 6.85 11.16 -15.10
C LEU A 201 7.12 9.67 -14.87
N GLU A 202 8.14 9.11 -15.51
CA GLU A 202 8.55 7.72 -15.35
C GLU A 202 9.00 7.40 -13.92
N GLN A 203 9.55 8.38 -13.19
CA GLN A 203 9.90 8.24 -11.78
C GLN A 203 8.67 8.44 -10.88
N ALA A 204 7.83 9.43 -11.18
CA ALA A 204 6.59 9.68 -10.42
C ALA A 204 5.63 8.48 -10.44
N LEU A 205 5.66 7.68 -11.51
CA LEU A 205 4.83 6.48 -11.65
C LEU A 205 5.40 5.23 -10.94
N CYS A 206 6.71 5.20 -10.62
CA CYS A 206 7.31 4.01 -10.01
C CYS A 206 6.60 3.52 -8.74
N PRO A 207 6.24 4.39 -7.77
CA PRO A 207 5.58 3.96 -6.52
C PRO A 207 4.20 3.32 -6.73
N LEU A 208 3.52 3.59 -7.85
CA LEU A 208 2.19 3.04 -8.17
C LEU A 208 2.25 1.83 -9.12
N THR A 209 3.38 1.59 -9.77
CA THR A 209 3.49 0.59 -10.82
C THR A 209 4.58 -0.43 -10.51
N ARG A 210 5.81 -0.13 -10.87
CA ARG A 210 6.95 -1.05 -10.76
C ARG A 210 7.23 -1.46 -9.31
N THR A 211 7.32 -0.51 -8.40
CA THR A 211 7.66 -0.80 -7.00
C THR A 211 6.58 -1.65 -6.32
N VAL A 212 5.30 -1.34 -6.56
CA VAL A 212 4.18 -2.15 -6.04
C VAL A 212 4.24 -3.57 -6.62
N ALA A 213 4.45 -3.71 -7.93
CA ALA A 213 4.52 -5.01 -8.57
C ALA A 213 5.70 -5.86 -8.06
N GLU A 214 6.87 -5.25 -7.86
CA GLU A 214 8.05 -5.91 -7.28
C GLU A 214 7.81 -6.34 -5.83
N PHE A 215 7.24 -5.46 -5.00
CA PHE A 215 6.91 -5.78 -3.61
C PHE A 215 5.89 -6.91 -3.49
N LEU A 216 4.85 -6.90 -4.33
CA LEU A 216 3.79 -7.90 -4.35
C LEU A 216 4.17 -9.15 -5.17
N ALA A 217 5.40 -9.24 -5.69
CA ALA A 217 5.88 -10.31 -6.56
C ALA A 217 4.95 -10.61 -7.76
N LEU A 218 4.42 -9.55 -8.39
CA LEU A 218 3.54 -9.63 -9.55
C LEU A 218 4.37 -9.61 -10.84
N GLU A 219 4.92 -10.75 -11.22
CA GLU A 219 5.91 -10.89 -12.30
C GLU A 219 5.44 -10.36 -13.68
N HIS A 220 4.12 -10.35 -13.91
CA HIS A 220 3.52 -9.91 -15.18
C HIS A 220 2.94 -8.48 -15.12
N LYS A 221 3.22 -7.71 -14.04
CA LYS A 221 2.66 -6.38 -13.82
C LYS A 221 3.75 -5.31 -13.66
N GLY A 222 3.34 -4.04 -13.68
CA GLY A 222 4.17 -2.89 -13.33
C GLY A 222 5.16 -2.46 -14.41
N ARG A 223 5.18 -3.07 -15.58
CA ARG A 223 6.06 -2.71 -16.70
C ARG A 223 5.47 -3.12 -18.04
N LEU A 224 5.87 -2.42 -19.09
CA LEU A 224 5.60 -2.80 -20.48
C LEU A 224 6.75 -3.67 -21.00
N ALA A 225 6.52 -4.97 -21.11
CA ALA A 225 7.50 -5.94 -21.61
C ALA A 225 6.80 -7.14 -22.25
N VAL A 226 7.47 -7.83 -23.15
CA VAL A 226 6.97 -9.08 -23.74
C VAL A 226 6.76 -10.12 -22.62
N GLY A 227 5.58 -10.74 -22.59
CA GLY A 227 5.18 -11.68 -21.56
C GLY A 227 4.50 -11.08 -20.34
N CYS A 228 4.43 -9.74 -20.24
CA CYS A 228 3.61 -9.06 -19.23
C CYS A 228 2.17 -8.86 -19.70
N ASP A 229 1.27 -8.68 -18.75
CA ASP A 229 -0.11 -8.30 -19.03
C ASP A 229 -0.15 -6.94 -19.75
N ALA A 230 -1.00 -6.82 -20.75
CA ALA A 230 -1.21 -5.56 -21.46
C ALA A 230 -2.12 -4.61 -20.65
N ASP A 231 -1.62 -4.20 -19.47
CA ASP A 231 -2.20 -3.15 -18.64
C ASP A 231 -1.57 -1.82 -19.07
N ILE A 232 -2.26 -1.06 -19.89
CA ILE A 232 -1.70 0.14 -20.55
C ILE A 232 -2.56 1.34 -20.20
N LEU A 233 -1.93 2.34 -19.59
CA LEU A 233 -2.51 3.63 -19.31
C LEU A 233 -1.96 4.66 -20.29
N VAL A 234 -2.85 5.40 -20.93
CA VAL A 234 -2.51 6.57 -21.77
C VAL A 234 -3.03 7.81 -21.06
N LEU A 235 -2.13 8.74 -20.81
CA LEU A 235 -2.44 10.05 -20.23
C LEU A 235 -2.45 11.11 -21.33
N ASN A 236 -3.28 12.15 -21.15
CA ASN A 236 -3.21 13.37 -21.97
C ASN A 236 -2.10 14.32 -21.44
N ASP A 237 -1.91 15.47 -22.08
CA ASP A 237 -0.90 16.47 -21.68
C ASP A 237 -1.16 17.07 -20.29
N ALA A 238 -2.39 16.98 -19.80
CA ALA A 238 -2.76 17.39 -18.44
C ALA A 238 -2.46 16.32 -17.39
N LEU A 239 -1.96 15.15 -17.81
CA LEU A 239 -1.76 13.94 -16.99
C LEU A 239 -3.08 13.36 -16.44
N GLU A 240 -4.13 13.46 -17.24
CA GLU A 240 -5.41 12.82 -16.94
C GLU A 240 -5.54 11.51 -17.74
N VAL A 241 -6.27 10.54 -17.17
CA VAL A 241 -6.52 9.25 -17.83
C VAL A 241 -7.31 9.46 -19.12
N HIS A 242 -6.70 9.18 -20.27
CA HIS A 242 -7.36 9.29 -21.56
C HIS A 242 -7.84 7.92 -22.05
N HIS A 243 -6.96 6.91 -22.01
CA HIS A 243 -7.32 5.54 -22.29
C HIS A 243 -6.74 4.59 -21.24
N LEU A 244 -7.43 3.47 -20.99
CA LEU A 244 -6.93 2.40 -20.13
C LEU A 244 -7.30 1.05 -20.72
N TRP A 245 -6.32 0.17 -20.80
CA TRP A 245 -6.50 -1.26 -21.09
C TRP A 245 -6.09 -2.08 -19.88
N ALA A 246 -6.88 -3.09 -19.54
CA ALA A 246 -6.56 -4.10 -18.55
C ALA A 246 -6.49 -5.46 -19.26
N LYS A 247 -5.33 -6.10 -19.25
CA LYS A 247 -5.03 -7.35 -19.97
C LYS A 247 -5.43 -7.29 -21.45
N GLY A 248 -5.16 -6.16 -22.10
CA GLY A 248 -5.48 -5.91 -23.50
C GLY A 248 -6.95 -5.56 -23.79
N LYS A 249 -7.83 -5.59 -22.79
CA LYS A 249 -9.24 -5.19 -22.94
C LYS A 249 -9.40 -3.73 -22.55
N ALA A 250 -9.99 -2.92 -23.41
CA ALA A 250 -10.25 -1.51 -23.11
C ALA A 250 -11.28 -1.38 -21.98
N VAL A 251 -10.93 -0.62 -20.94
CA VAL A 251 -11.82 -0.30 -19.82
C VAL A 251 -12.12 1.20 -19.74
N VAL A 252 -11.26 2.06 -20.32
CA VAL A 252 -11.53 3.48 -20.52
C VAL A 252 -11.13 3.87 -21.94
N ARG A 253 -11.98 4.62 -22.64
CA ARG A 253 -11.70 5.25 -23.94
C ARG A 253 -12.15 6.69 -23.93
N GLU A 254 -11.27 7.59 -24.37
CA GLU A 254 -11.58 9.03 -24.43
C GLU A 254 -12.20 9.56 -23.14
N GLN A 255 -11.56 9.21 -22.01
CA GLN A 255 -11.97 9.58 -20.64
C GLN A 255 -13.31 8.96 -20.17
N LYS A 256 -13.91 8.04 -20.94
CA LYS A 256 -15.17 7.40 -20.59
C LYS A 256 -14.96 5.94 -20.26
N ALA A 257 -15.54 5.48 -19.14
CA ALA A 257 -15.56 4.07 -18.79
C ALA A 257 -16.34 3.26 -19.84
N CYS A 258 -15.74 2.16 -20.32
CA CYS A 258 -16.35 1.23 -21.29
C CYS A 258 -16.91 -0.02 -20.62
N VAL A 259 -16.63 -0.19 -19.33
CA VAL A 259 -17.05 -1.34 -18.53
C VAL A 259 -17.89 -0.81 -17.37
N LYS A 260 -19.00 -1.45 -17.09
CA LYS A 260 -19.85 -1.14 -15.94
C LYS A 260 -19.63 -2.15 -14.83
N GLY A 261 -19.69 -1.69 -13.60
CA GLY A 261 -19.72 -2.53 -12.43
C GLY A 261 -21.02 -3.34 -12.30
N THR A 262 -21.04 -4.26 -11.36
CA THR A 262 -22.19 -5.16 -11.16
C THR A 262 -23.48 -4.43 -10.78
N PHE A 263 -23.36 -3.24 -10.22
CA PHE A 263 -24.47 -2.44 -9.68
C PHE A 263 -24.67 -1.09 -10.40
N GLU A 264 -24.07 -0.90 -11.59
CA GLU A 264 -24.18 0.31 -12.41
C GLU A 264 -25.06 0.14 -13.65
#